data_4feed156a6717e8eb13125c664e80804
#
_entry.id   4feed156a6717e8eb13125c664e80804
#
_cell.length_a   1.000
_cell.length_b   1.000
_cell.length_c   1.000
_cell.angle_alpha   90.00
_cell.angle_beta   90.00
_cell.angle_gamma   90.00
#
_symmetry.space_group_name_H-M   'P 1'
#
loop_
_entity.id
_entity.type
_entity.pdbx_description
1 polymer ?
#
loop_
_entity_poly.entity_id
_entity_poly.type
_entity_poly.pdbx_seq_one_letter_code
_entity_poly.pdbx_strand_id
1 'polypeptide(L)'
;MKLSGSKVNILKNGVLFTAAPFLPKIVNIFLLPIMTLYLTDVDFGIAGTITAYTQSIAVFATLGLQVVLQNSFFKTPLEYKDIWSQIYGFLKFWMIIYALVQAVILFFFIPEEAVENKWWIIILSQFSTVLFGPTGSIGSSYYIYNKQSIPVVWRSVTASVLTILVDFVLIVYLRWGYMGWYVGTFAGGFFTNASYWHVVRYKINIKPNYHFKWPIIKHALSVSIPTIPHYYTNYLLEGSGRVVMDQNGVSQGEIGQVSISQQIGNIFSAGMTGFNNAISPYLMDALREKNSKRINLIATLFALGVFAAAFLLSLWSREIFMILLSNESLQSAYPFFILYVMALCYRPLYLNVSYYYFFYEHTKQLLFITFLSGCIAILLYVVFTPFLGVWAFLVGHYLSCLYFGYSGYYYSGYRKHETNRLPVIWFFVAQLILTGLAYVLVELLWIKAIVTLALFIAVFFVFKKYRYIFVK
;
A
#
# COMPACT_ATOMS: atom_id res chain seq x y z
N MET A 1 -8.54 28.40 28.90
CA MET A 1 -7.47 28.74 27.94
C MET A 1 -6.41 27.62 27.79
N LYS A 2 -6.78 26.33 28.00
CA LYS A 2 -5.88 25.16 27.80
C LYS A 2 -6.21 24.32 26.57
N LEU A 3 -7.12 24.75 25.71
CA LEU A 3 -7.57 24.02 24.51
C LEU A 3 -6.70 24.25 23.25
N SER A 4 -5.84 25.28 23.23
CA SER A 4 -5.02 25.57 22.05
C SER A 4 -3.83 24.60 21.89
N GLY A 5 -3.20 24.20 22.99
CA GLY A 5 -2.08 23.25 22.98
C GLY A 5 -2.46 21.84 22.58
N SER A 6 -3.67 21.38 22.94
CA SER A 6 -4.18 20.06 22.57
C SER A 6 -4.47 19.94 21.06
N LYS A 7 -5.08 20.96 20.45
CA LYS A 7 -5.37 20.99 19.00
C LYS A 7 -4.11 21.04 18.15
N VAL A 8 -3.11 21.81 18.56
CA VAL A 8 -1.79 21.88 17.87
C VAL A 8 -1.08 20.55 17.95
N ASN A 9 -1.12 19.85 19.10
CA ASN A 9 -0.51 18.53 19.25
C ASN A 9 -1.23 17.45 18.43
N ILE A 10 -2.55 17.51 18.30
CA ILE A 10 -3.32 16.58 17.47
C ILE A 10 -2.99 16.76 16.00
N LEU A 11 -2.95 18.01 15.50
CA LEU A 11 -2.55 18.33 14.13
C LEU A 11 -1.11 17.90 13.85
N LYS A 12 -0.17 18.24 14.74
CA LYS A 12 1.25 17.87 14.62
C LYS A 12 1.43 16.34 14.56
N ASN A 13 0.79 15.61 15.47
CA ASN A 13 0.86 14.15 15.47
C ASN A 13 0.19 13.54 14.22
N GLY A 14 -0.95 14.07 13.79
CA GLY A 14 -1.63 13.64 12.58
C GLY A 14 -0.77 13.83 11.33
N VAL A 15 -0.17 15.00 11.16
CA VAL A 15 0.76 15.28 10.06
C VAL A 15 1.98 14.37 10.12
N LEU A 16 2.60 14.18 11.29
CA LEU A 16 3.75 13.30 11.45
C LEU A 16 3.42 11.85 11.14
N PHE A 17 2.31 11.30 11.63
CA PHE A 17 1.88 9.94 11.29
C PHE A 17 1.56 9.76 9.81
N THR A 18 1.05 10.81 9.16
CA THR A 18 0.72 10.79 7.74
C THR A 18 1.99 10.95 6.89
N ALA A 19 2.88 11.89 7.22
CA ALA A 19 4.06 12.20 6.41
C ALA A 19 5.22 11.19 6.58
N ALA A 20 5.37 10.61 7.77
CA ALA A 20 6.51 9.72 8.06
C ALA A 20 6.66 8.52 7.12
N PRO A 21 5.59 7.81 6.71
CA PRO A 21 5.70 6.69 5.77
C PRO A 21 6.10 7.11 4.34
N PHE A 22 6.04 8.42 4.02
CA PHE A 22 6.41 8.94 2.69
C PHE A 22 7.88 9.30 2.57
N LEU A 23 8.51 9.71 3.67
CA LEU A 23 9.94 10.08 3.66
C LEU A 23 10.83 8.98 3.07
N PRO A 24 10.73 7.70 3.47
CA PRO A 24 11.50 6.63 2.85
C PRO A 24 11.26 6.49 1.36
N LYS A 25 10.00 6.61 0.92
CA LYS A 25 9.63 6.48 -0.49
C LYS A 25 10.22 7.61 -1.33
N ILE A 26 10.21 8.84 -0.80
CA ILE A 26 10.81 10.00 -1.47
C ILE A 26 12.33 9.82 -1.60
N VAL A 27 13.01 9.39 -0.54
CA VAL A 27 14.48 9.18 -0.60
C VAL A 27 14.82 8.07 -1.58
N ASN A 28 14.04 6.97 -1.61
CA ASN A 28 14.24 5.89 -2.57
C ASN A 28 14.15 6.36 -4.03
N ILE A 29 13.27 7.34 -4.35
CA ILE A 29 13.18 7.88 -5.72
C ILE A 29 14.51 8.53 -6.13
N PHE A 30 15.07 9.35 -5.24
CA PHE A 30 16.33 10.05 -5.55
C PHE A 30 17.52 9.10 -5.70
N LEU A 31 17.41 7.87 -5.16
CA LEU A 31 18.43 6.85 -5.29
C LEU A 31 18.22 5.95 -6.52
N LEU A 32 17.03 5.92 -7.11
CA LEU A 32 16.75 5.09 -8.28
C LEU A 32 17.75 5.32 -9.43
N PRO A 33 18.10 6.56 -9.83
CA PRO A 33 19.08 6.77 -10.91
C PRO A 33 20.43 6.12 -10.63
N ILE A 34 20.86 6.15 -9.37
CA ILE A 34 22.14 5.55 -8.97
C ILE A 34 22.02 4.04 -8.91
N MET A 35 20.96 3.51 -8.29
CA MET A 35 20.76 2.07 -8.13
C MET A 35 20.57 1.37 -9.47
N THR A 36 19.84 1.97 -10.41
CA THR A 36 19.58 1.39 -11.73
C THR A 36 20.77 1.44 -12.71
N LEU A 37 21.89 2.06 -12.32
CA LEU A 37 23.19 1.85 -12.99
C LEU A 37 23.76 0.45 -12.72
N TYR A 38 23.37 -0.16 -11.60
CA TYR A 38 23.96 -1.40 -11.09
C TYR A 38 22.97 -2.56 -10.99
N LEU A 39 21.68 -2.26 -10.98
CA LEU A 39 20.59 -3.23 -10.96
C LEU A 39 19.98 -3.37 -12.36
N THR A 40 19.76 -4.61 -12.74
CA THR A 40 19.10 -4.98 -13.99
C THR A 40 17.59 -5.11 -13.82
N ASP A 41 16.85 -5.24 -14.92
CA ASP A 41 15.43 -5.60 -14.89
C ASP A 41 15.21 -6.98 -14.23
N VAL A 42 16.12 -7.93 -14.44
CA VAL A 42 16.10 -9.25 -13.79
C VAL A 42 16.22 -9.12 -12.26
N ASP A 43 17.10 -8.24 -11.74
CA ASP A 43 17.22 -7.98 -10.30
C ASP A 43 15.90 -7.48 -9.71
N PHE A 44 15.22 -6.54 -10.40
CA PHE A 44 13.91 -6.04 -10.01
C PHE A 44 12.82 -7.12 -10.11
N GLY A 45 12.92 -8.00 -11.09
CA GLY A 45 12.03 -9.16 -11.27
C GLY A 45 12.13 -10.12 -10.10
N ILE A 46 13.35 -10.60 -9.82
CA ILE A 46 13.63 -11.52 -8.71
C ILE A 46 13.15 -10.92 -7.38
N ALA A 47 13.52 -9.66 -7.09
CA ALA A 47 13.09 -8.97 -5.88
C ALA A 47 11.56 -8.84 -5.81
N GLY A 48 10.91 -8.50 -6.92
CA GLY A 48 9.46 -8.38 -7.04
C GLY A 48 8.73 -9.69 -6.84
N THR A 49 9.20 -10.76 -7.48
CA THR A 49 8.62 -12.11 -7.42
C THR A 49 8.73 -12.69 -6.01
N ILE A 50 9.89 -12.66 -5.39
CA ILE A 50 10.09 -13.18 -4.03
C ILE A 50 9.27 -12.34 -3.03
N THR A 51 9.20 -11.02 -3.21
CA THR A 51 8.33 -10.16 -2.41
C THR A 51 6.86 -10.56 -2.56
N ALA A 52 6.40 -10.90 -3.76
CA ALA A 52 5.03 -11.35 -3.99
C ALA A 52 4.73 -12.69 -3.31
N TYR A 53 5.65 -13.66 -3.35
CA TYR A 53 5.51 -14.92 -2.61
C TYR A 53 5.49 -14.71 -1.09
N THR A 54 6.35 -13.85 -0.55
CA THR A 54 6.35 -13.55 0.88
C THR A 54 5.06 -12.82 1.31
N GLN A 55 4.56 -11.91 0.48
CA GLN A 55 3.32 -11.18 0.75
C GLN A 55 2.07 -12.07 0.66
N SER A 56 2.12 -13.18 -0.09
CA SER A 56 0.98 -14.09 -0.24
C SER A 56 0.44 -14.62 1.09
N ILE A 57 1.30 -14.78 2.07
CA ILE A 57 0.95 -15.24 3.41
C ILE A 57 1.18 -14.18 4.51
N ALA A 58 1.65 -12.97 4.17
CA ALA A 58 2.04 -11.97 5.16
C ALA A 58 0.90 -11.57 6.12
N VAL A 59 -0.34 -11.58 5.64
CA VAL A 59 -1.52 -11.29 6.48
C VAL A 59 -1.69 -12.31 7.61
N PHE A 60 -1.26 -13.55 7.40
CA PHE A 60 -1.32 -14.61 8.41
C PHE A 60 -0.22 -14.50 9.47
N ALA A 61 0.81 -13.70 9.25
CA ALA A 61 1.87 -13.49 10.25
C ALA A 61 1.31 -13.02 11.61
N THR A 62 0.34 -12.14 11.59
CA THR A 62 -0.30 -11.60 12.80
C THR A 62 -1.73 -12.10 13.01
N LEU A 63 -2.29 -12.89 12.09
CA LEU A 63 -3.69 -13.37 12.13
C LEU A 63 -4.73 -12.24 12.38
N GLY A 64 -4.41 -11.00 11.98
CA GLY A 64 -5.27 -9.84 12.21
C GLY A 64 -5.38 -9.40 13.68
N LEU A 65 -4.58 -9.96 14.59
CA LEU A 65 -4.67 -9.71 16.03
C LEU A 65 -4.43 -8.26 16.46
N GLN A 66 -3.94 -7.38 15.55
CA GLN A 66 -3.88 -5.94 15.80
C GLN A 66 -5.24 -5.34 16.18
N VAL A 67 -6.34 -5.84 15.64
CA VAL A 67 -7.70 -5.40 15.99
C VAL A 67 -7.99 -5.70 17.47
N VAL A 68 -7.57 -6.86 17.97
CA VAL A 68 -7.76 -7.23 19.38
C VAL A 68 -6.85 -6.42 20.31
N LEU A 69 -5.60 -6.16 19.89
CA LEU A 69 -4.70 -5.26 20.63
C LEU A 69 -5.34 -3.88 20.76
N GLN A 70 -5.90 -3.34 19.68
CA GLN A 70 -6.58 -2.05 19.71
C GLN A 70 -7.82 -2.07 20.62
N ASN A 71 -8.70 -3.04 20.43
CA ASN A 71 -9.92 -3.14 21.21
C ASN A 71 -9.67 -3.28 22.70
N SER A 72 -8.72 -4.14 23.10
CA SER A 72 -8.38 -4.34 24.51
C SER A 72 -7.78 -3.07 25.13
N PHE A 73 -6.95 -2.34 24.41
CA PHE A 73 -6.37 -1.08 24.90
C PHE A 73 -7.43 -0.04 25.26
N PHE A 74 -8.45 0.12 24.39
CA PHE A 74 -9.49 1.16 24.60
C PHE A 74 -10.68 0.69 25.42
N LYS A 75 -11.07 -0.60 25.35
CA LYS A 75 -12.27 -1.11 26.03
C LYS A 75 -11.97 -1.67 27.41
N THR A 76 -10.77 -2.26 27.63
CA THR A 76 -10.37 -2.87 28.90
C THR A 76 -9.01 -2.33 29.37
N PRO A 77 -8.91 -1.03 29.70
CA PRO A 77 -7.62 -0.38 29.99
C PRO A 77 -6.91 -0.92 31.23
N LEU A 78 -7.59 -1.62 32.14
CA LEU A 78 -6.99 -2.26 33.31
C LEU A 78 -6.39 -3.63 32.98
N GLU A 79 -6.92 -4.34 31.98
CA GLU A 79 -6.57 -5.73 31.67
C GLU A 79 -5.76 -5.88 30.37
N TYR A 80 -5.64 -4.81 29.56
CA TYR A 80 -5.02 -4.91 28.24
C TYR A 80 -3.60 -5.49 28.28
N LYS A 81 -2.83 -5.22 29.33
CA LYS A 81 -1.45 -5.73 29.44
C LYS A 81 -1.40 -7.24 29.59
N ASP A 82 -2.35 -7.84 30.32
CA ASP A 82 -2.45 -9.29 30.43
C ASP A 82 -2.89 -9.92 29.10
N ILE A 83 -3.92 -9.37 28.46
CA ILE A 83 -4.37 -9.80 27.14
C ILE A 83 -3.22 -9.69 26.12
N TRP A 84 -2.49 -8.58 26.10
CA TRP A 84 -1.34 -8.39 25.21
C TRP A 84 -0.20 -9.36 25.49
N SER A 85 0.06 -9.66 26.75
CA SER A 85 1.06 -10.65 27.18
C SER A 85 0.74 -12.05 26.67
N GLN A 86 -0.55 -12.45 26.71
CA GLN A 86 -1.00 -13.74 26.20
C GLN A 86 -0.96 -13.79 24.67
N ILE A 87 -1.43 -12.75 23.99
CA ILE A 87 -1.32 -12.62 22.52
C ILE A 87 0.16 -12.64 22.10
N TYR A 88 1.03 -11.97 22.85
CA TYR A 88 2.47 -11.95 22.58
C TYR A 88 3.10 -13.33 22.67
N GLY A 89 2.78 -14.10 23.72
CA GLY A 89 3.26 -15.48 23.87
C GLY A 89 2.77 -16.39 22.74
N PHE A 90 1.48 -16.29 22.40
CA PHE A 90 0.88 -17.01 21.27
C PHE A 90 1.54 -16.65 19.95
N LEU A 91 1.72 -15.35 19.65
CA LEU A 91 2.35 -14.90 18.41
C LEU A 91 3.81 -15.36 18.30
N LYS A 92 4.57 -15.42 19.41
CA LYS A 92 5.93 -15.98 19.40
C LYS A 92 5.96 -17.44 18.95
N PHE A 93 5.02 -18.24 19.42
CA PHE A 93 4.87 -19.63 18.98
C PHE A 93 4.38 -19.71 17.52
N TRP A 94 3.36 -18.93 17.19
CA TRP A 94 2.78 -18.89 15.84
C TRP A 94 3.80 -18.50 14.77
N MET A 95 4.73 -17.57 15.08
CA MET A 95 5.77 -17.13 14.15
C MET A 95 6.70 -18.27 13.70
N ILE A 96 6.90 -19.30 14.50
CA ILE A 96 7.68 -20.48 14.10
C ILE A 96 6.93 -21.25 13.01
N ILE A 97 5.64 -21.47 13.21
CA ILE A 97 4.79 -22.15 12.21
C ILE A 97 4.74 -21.34 10.93
N TYR A 98 4.51 -20.03 11.05
CA TYR A 98 4.48 -19.10 9.94
C TYR A 98 5.80 -19.14 9.13
N ALA A 99 6.93 -19.11 9.82
CA ALA A 99 8.24 -19.17 9.17
C ALA A 99 8.48 -20.48 8.42
N LEU A 100 8.05 -21.62 9.00
CA LEU A 100 8.14 -22.91 8.32
C LEU A 100 7.31 -22.93 7.04
N VAL A 101 6.07 -22.43 7.08
CA VAL A 101 5.21 -22.34 5.89
C VAL A 101 5.83 -21.42 4.83
N GLN A 102 6.33 -20.25 5.25
CA GLN A 102 7.01 -19.32 4.33
C GLN A 102 8.29 -19.92 3.75
N ALA A 103 9.08 -20.65 4.55
CA ALA A 103 10.28 -21.33 4.08
C ALA A 103 9.95 -22.38 3.01
N VAL A 104 8.89 -23.15 3.21
CA VAL A 104 8.42 -24.15 2.24
C VAL A 104 7.99 -23.45 0.94
N ILE A 105 7.21 -22.38 1.01
CA ILE A 105 6.81 -21.61 -0.17
C ILE A 105 8.05 -21.11 -0.93
N LEU A 106 8.96 -20.43 -0.25
CA LEU A 106 10.16 -19.91 -0.90
C LEU A 106 11.07 -21.03 -1.42
N PHE A 107 11.16 -22.16 -0.72
CA PHE A 107 11.97 -23.28 -1.17
C PHE A 107 11.54 -23.83 -2.54
N PHE A 108 10.23 -23.89 -2.80
CA PHE A 108 9.70 -24.43 -4.05
C PHE A 108 9.49 -23.39 -5.15
N PHE A 109 9.29 -22.12 -4.80
CA PHE A 109 8.87 -21.09 -5.74
C PHE A 109 9.85 -19.94 -5.92
N ILE A 110 11.07 -20.06 -5.42
CA ILE A 110 12.12 -19.06 -5.71
C ILE A 110 12.48 -19.14 -7.20
N PRO A 111 12.61 -18.00 -7.92
CA PRO A 111 13.01 -17.99 -9.33
C PRO A 111 14.32 -18.73 -9.58
N GLU A 112 14.45 -19.36 -10.76
CA GLU A 112 15.63 -20.14 -11.13
C GLU A 112 16.92 -19.31 -11.06
N GLU A 113 16.85 -18.04 -11.43
CA GLU A 113 17.97 -17.10 -11.40
C GLU A 113 18.47 -16.78 -9.98
N ALA A 114 17.67 -17.12 -8.95
CA ALA A 114 18.00 -16.87 -7.54
C ALA A 114 18.27 -18.15 -6.72
N VAL A 115 18.26 -19.31 -7.34
CA VAL A 115 18.40 -20.62 -6.66
C VAL A 115 19.71 -20.73 -5.88
N GLU A 116 20.81 -20.19 -6.38
CA GLU A 116 22.12 -20.20 -5.69
C GLU A 116 22.05 -19.50 -4.31
N ASN A 117 21.24 -18.46 -4.19
CA ASN A 117 21.07 -17.68 -2.97
C ASN A 117 19.84 -18.10 -2.14
N LYS A 118 19.17 -19.19 -2.50
CA LYS A 118 17.90 -19.65 -1.90
C LYS A 118 17.91 -19.62 -0.38
N TRP A 119 18.90 -20.20 0.25
CA TRP A 119 18.97 -20.31 1.71
C TRP A 119 19.16 -18.95 2.38
N TRP A 120 19.97 -18.07 1.79
CA TRP A 120 20.15 -16.70 2.30
C TRP A 120 18.85 -15.90 2.19
N ILE A 121 18.14 -16.01 1.09
CA ILE A 121 16.85 -15.34 0.88
C ILE A 121 15.84 -15.82 1.92
N ILE A 122 15.72 -17.14 2.14
CA ILE A 122 14.83 -17.72 3.15
C ILE A 122 15.18 -17.20 4.56
N ILE A 123 16.43 -17.20 4.94
CA ILE A 123 16.87 -16.74 6.26
C ILE A 123 16.62 -15.24 6.42
N LEU A 124 17.08 -14.42 5.49
CA LEU A 124 16.98 -12.97 5.58
C LEU A 124 15.53 -12.47 5.59
N SER A 125 14.63 -13.11 4.83
CA SER A 125 13.21 -12.73 4.80
C SER A 125 12.46 -13.01 6.11
N GLN A 126 12.94 -13.95 6.94
CA GLN A 126 12.21 -14.45 8.10
C GLN A 126 12.84 -14.10 9.44
N PHE A 127 14.16 -14.06 9.52
CA PHE A 127 14.90 -13.96 10.80
C PHE A 127 14.42 -12.80 11.69
N SER A 128 14.31 -11.59 11.11
CA SER A 128 13.81 -10.41 11.81
C SER A 128 12.36 -10.58 12.28
N THR A 129 11.52 -11.13 11.44
CA THR A 129 10.07 -11.28 11.70
C THR A 129 9.82 -12.32 12.79
N VAL A 130 10.50 -13.45 12.75
CA VAL A 130 10.38 -14.53 13.75
C VAL A 130 10.84 -14.05 15.11
N LEU A 131 12.03 -13.44 15.18
CA LEU A 131 12.61 -13.04 16.45
C LEU A 131 11.92 -11.81 17.07
N PHE A 132 11.62 -10.81 16.26
CA PHE A 132 11.19 -9.50 16.78
C PHE A 132 9.86 -9.00 16.22
N GLY A 133 9.24 -9.67 15.23
CA GLY A 133 7.98 -9.22 14.61
C GLY A 133 6.85 -8.98 15.63
N PRO A 134 6.51 -9.93 16.51
CA PRO A 134 5.52 -9.69 17.55
C PRO A 134 5.89 -8.55 18.51
N THR A 135 7.18 -8.39 18.80
CA THR A 135 7.69 -7.29 19.64
C THR A 135 7.48 -5.95 18.96
N GLY A 136 7.81 -5.86 17.66
CA GLY A 136 7.58 -4.68 16.84
C GLY A 136 6.11 -4.30 16.78
N SER A 137 5.22 -5.28 16.56
CA SER A 137 3.77 -5.07 16.53
C SER A 137 3.22 -4.51 17.84
N ILE A 138 3.60 -5.08 18.96
CA ILE A 138 3.15 -4.62 20.30
C ILE A 138 3.71 -3.23 20.62
N GLY A 139 5.00 -3.01 20.36
CA GLY A 139 5.65 -1.74 20.66
C GLY A 139 5.13 -0.58 19.81
N SER A 140 4.92 -0.80 18.51
CA SER A 140 4.33 0.20 17.62
C SER A 140 2.87 0.51 17.97
N SER A 141 2.06 -0.53 18.22
CA SER A 141 0.67 -0.38 18.68
C SER A 141 0.56 0.43 19.96
N TYR A 142 1.42 0.18 20.93
CA TYR A 142 1.45 0.96 22.18
C TYR A 142 1.63 2.45 21.92
N TYR A 143 2.61 2.83 21.11
CA TYR A 143 2.84 4.25 20.82
C TYR A 143 1.72 4.88 19.99
N ILE A 144 1.17 4.14 19.01
CA ILE A 144 0.07 4.60 18.17
C ILE A 144 -1.17 4.89 19.03
N TYR A 145 -1.56 3.94 19.90
CA TYR A 145 -2.76 4.08 20.72
C TYR A 145 -2.60 5.14 21.83
N ASN A 146 -1.37 5.36 22.31
CA ASN A 146 -1.04 6.48 23.19
C ASN A 146 -0.85 7.82 22.47
N LYS A 147 -1.10 7.90 21.16
CA LYS A 147 -0.96 9.10 20.32
C LYS A 147 0.45 9.70 20.33
N GLN A 148 1.46 8.85 20.47
CA GLN A 148 2.87 9.22 20.47
C GLN A 148 3.50 8.87 19.12
N SER A 149 3.48 9.83 18.16
CA SER A 149 3.99 9.63 16.81
C SER A 149 5.52 9.59 16.72
N ILE A 150 6.20 10.46 17.46
CA ILE A 150 7.65 10.65 17.35
C ILE A 150 8.43 9.35 17.55
N PRO A 151 8.15 8.49 18.59
CA PRO A 151 8.84 7.22 18.76
C PRO A 151 8.65 6.22 17.60
N VAL A 152 7.57 6.31 16.86
CA VAL A 152 7.32 5.46 15.67
C VAL A 152 8.05 6.03 14.46
N VAL A 153 7.92 7.34 14.25
CA VAL A 153 8.49 8.06 13.11
C VAL A 153 10.01 7.92 13.06
N TRP A 154 10.72 8.24 14.15
CA TRP A 154 12.19 8.19 14.14
C TRP A 154 12.71 6.77 13.86
N ARG A 155 12.03 5.72 14.36
CA ARG A 155 12.41 4.33 14.05
C ARG A 155 12.24 4.01 12.58
N SER A 156 11.12 4.43 11.99
CA SER A 156 10.87 4.22 10.56
C SER A 156 11.88 4.97 9.70
N VAL A 157 12.20 6.21 10.04
CA VAL A 157 13.20 7.02 9.32
C VAL A 157 14.59 6.42 9.46
N THR A 158 15.01 6.06 10.69
CA THR A 158 16.33 5.44 10.92
C THR A 158 16.45 4.09 10.20
N ALA A 159 15.41 3.27 10.23
CA ALA A 159 15.37 2.00 9.49
C ALA A 159 15.54 2.22 7.99
N SER A 160 14.86 3.21 7.43
CA SER A 160 14.97 3.53 6.01
C SER A 160 16.34 4.05 5.64
N VAL A 161 16.93 4.93 6.45
CA VAL A 161 18.31 5.40 6.25
C VAL A 161 19.29 4.23 6.31
N LEU A 162 19.12 3.32 7.28
CA LEU A 162 19.94 2.12 7.38
C LEU A 162 19.80 1.22 6.15
N THR A 163 18.57 0.94 5.71
CA THR A 163 18.32 0.19 4.47
C THR A 163 19.07 0.82 3.30
N ILE A 164 18.89 2.12 3.08
CA ILE A 164 19.50 2.86 1.98
C ILE A 164 21.03 2.81 2.03
N LEU A 165 21.62 3.00 3.21
CA LEU A 165 23.08 2.94 3.36
C LEU A 165 23.62 1.54 3.06
N VAL A 166 22.94 0.50 3.54
CA VAL A 166 23.32 -0.88 3.27
C VAL A 166 23.14 -1.22 1.80
N ASP A 167 22.00 -0.86 1.19
CA ASP A 167 21.73 -1.04 -0.24
C ASP A 167 22.82 -0.36 -1.07
N PHE A 168 23.15 0.90 -0.75
CA PHE A 168 24.16 1.67 -1.47
C PHE A 168 25.54 0.96 -1.41
N VAL A 169 25.97 0.53 -0.25
CA VAL A 169 27.25 -0.17 -0.09
C VAL A 169 27.24 -1.51 -0.84
N LEU A 170 26.19 -2.30 -0.67
CA LEU A 170 26.16 -3.66 -1.22
C LEU A 170 25.90 -3.66 -2.74
N ILE A 171 25.07 -2.77 -3.25
CA ILE A 171 24.72 -2.72 -4.67
C ILE A 171 25.79 -1.94 -5.46
N VAL A 172 26.17 -0.74 -4.98
CA VAL A 172 27.06 0.14 -5.73
C VAL A 172 28.54 -0.29 -5.62
N TYR A 173 29.01 -0.58 -4.40
CA TYR A 173 30.44 -0.93 -4.19
C TYR A 173 30.70 -2.42 -4.35
N LEU A 174 29.88 -3.29 -3.71
CA LEU A 174 30.11 -4.75 -3.71
C LEU A 174 29.45 -5.47 -4.90
N ARG A 175 28.56 -4.80 -5.63
CA ARG A 175 27.90 -5.34 -6.83
C ARG A 175 27.11 -6.63 -6.59
N TRP A 176 26.43 -6.71 -5.43
CA TRP A 176 25.65 -7.90 -5.05
C TRP A 176 24.27 -7.98 -5.72
N GLY A 177 23.92 -7.06 -6.64
CA GLY A 177 22.65 -7.06 -7.36
C GLY A 177 21.44 -7.11 -6.40
N TYR A 178 20.45 -7.93 -6.73
CA TYR A 178 19.25 -8.13 -5.90
C TYR A 178 19.56 -8.58 -4.46
N MET A 179 20.67 -9.32 -4.23
CA MET A 179 21.03 -9.76 -2.87
C MET A 179 21.40 -8.59 -1.96
N GLY A 180 22.07 -7.55 -2.51
CA GLY A 180 22.31 -6.30 -1.77
C GLY A 180 21.01 -5.70 -1.24
N TRP A 181 19.99 -5.67 -2.08
CA TRP A 181 18.66 -5.18 -1.69
C TRP A 181 18.00 -6.02 -0.58
N TYR A 182 18.13 -7.36 -0.64
CA TYR A 182 17.61 -8.22 0.43
C TYR A 182 18.28 -7.98 1.77
N VAL A 183 19.59 -7.83 1.78
CA VAL A 183 20.36 -7.55 3.00
C VAL A 183 20.01 -6.18 3.58
N GLY A 184 19.85 -5.16 2.74
CA GLY A 184 19.43 -3.83 3.20
C GLY A 184 18.03 -3.83 3.78
N THR A 185 17.08 -4.46 3.10
CA THR A 185 15.71 -4.63 3.60
C THR A 185 15.69 -5.40 4.93
N PHE A 186 16.50 -6.45 5.05
CA PHE A 186 16.70 -7.18 6.30
C PHE A 186 17.23 -6.26 7.41
N ALA A 187 18.28 -5.48 7.14
CA ALA A 187 18.90 -4.59 8.13
C ALA A 187 17.90 -3.56 8.67
N GLY A 188 17.13 -2.91 7.80
CA GLY A 188 16.08 -1.96 8.19
C GLY A 188 14.94 -2.62 8.96
N GLY A 189 14.47 -3.78 8.49
CA GLY A 189 13.42 -4.56 9.14
C GLY A 189 13.85 -5.09 10.51
N PHE A 190 15.07 -5.57 10.62
CA PHE A 190 15.66 -6.01 11.89
C PHE A 190 15.75 -4.85 12.89
N PHE A 191 16.31 -3.71 12.47
CA PHE A 191 16.37 -2.52 13.31
C PHE A 191 14.98 -2.09 13.78
N THR A 192 14.02 -2.00 12.86
CA THR A 192 12.64 -1.60 13.18
C THR A 192 12.08 -2.50 14.28
N ASN A 193 12.05 -3.80 14.07
CA ASN A 193 11.43 -4.75 14.97
C ASN A 193 12.19 -4.87 16.32
N ALA A 194 13.52 -4.96 16.28
CA ALA A 194 14.37 -5.13 17.44
C ALA A 194 14.39 -3.87 18.33
N SER A 195 14.30 -2.66 17.75
CA SER A 195 14.32 -1.40 18.49
C SER A 195 13.15 -1.24 19.48
N TYR A 196 12.07 -1.98 19.28
CA TYR A 196 10.95 -2.02 20.22
C TYR A 196 11.16 -2.95 21.40
N TRP A 197 12.16 -3.85 21.36
CA TRP A 197 12.38 -4.84 22.40
C TRP A 197 12.56 -4.21 23.79
N HIS A 198 13.45 -3.19 23.89
CA HIS A 198 13.67 -2.47 25.13
C HIS A 198 12.39 -1.79 25.64
N VAL A 199 11.61 -1.20 24.74
CA VAL A 199 10.36 -0.52 25.09
C VAL A 199 9.33 -1.51 25.64
N VAL A 200 9.11 -2.61 24.95
CA VAL A 200 8.10 -3.61 25.34
C VAL A 200 8.49 -4.25 26.69
N ARG A 201 9.77 -4.59 26.85
CA ARG A 201 10.23 -5.30 28.03
C ARG A 201 10.36 -4.43 29.28
N TYR A 202 10.88 -3.20 29.14
CA TYR A 202 11.22 -2.36 30.31
C TYR A 202 10.27 -1.18 30.50
N LYS A 203 9.84 -0.52 29.43
CA LYS A 203 8.96 0.66 29.55
C LYS A 203 7.49 0.27 29.74
N ILE A 204 6.99 -0.68 28.95
CA ILE A 204 5.60 -1.13 29.02
C ILE A 204 5.44 -2.25 30.01
N ASN A 205 6.53 -2.99 30.26
CA ASN A 205 6.60 -4.19 31.10
C ASN A 205 5.63 -5.29 30.66
N ILE A 206 5.59 -5.54 29.34
CA ILE A 206 4.86 -6.68 28.76
C ILE A 206 5.87 -7.75 28.37
N LYS A 207 5.71 -8.95 28.95
CA LYS A 207 6.51 -10.13 28.64
C LYS A 207 5.64 -11.15 27.91
N PRO A 208 6.18 -11.96 27.00
CA PRO A 208 5.41 -13.01 26.37
C PRO A 208 5.00 -14.06 27.42
N ASN A 209 3.72 -14.34 27.51
CA ASN A 209 3.21 -15.42 28.35
C ASN A 209 3.08 -16.67 27.50
N TYR A 210 4.01 -17.61 27.66
CA TYR A 210 4.00 -18.87 26.93
C TYR A 210 2.96 -19.88 27.46
N HIS A 211 2.44 -19.66 28.69
CA HIS A 211 1.32 -20.40 29.27
C HIS A 211 -0.01 -19.66 29.02
N PHE A 212 -0.24 -19.25 27.76
CA PHE A 212 -1.43 -18.50 27.42
C PHE A 212 -2.71 -19.31 27.61
N LYS A 213 -3.77 -18.66 28.07
CA LYS A 213 -5.09 -19.26 28.25
C LYS A 213 -5.79 -19.41 26.90
N TRP A 214 -5.97 -20.65 26.43
CA TRP A 214 -6.60 -20.93 25.14
C TRP A 214 -7.95 -20.26 24.92
N PRO A 215 -8.89 -20.16 25.90
CA PRO A 215 -10.14 -19.43 25.72
C PRO A 215 -9.94 -17.96 25.30
N ILE A 216 -8.92 -17.25 25.84
CA ILE A 216 -8.60 -15.86 25.49
C ILE A 216 -8.10 -15.79 24.04
N ILE A 217 -7.19 -16.69 23.66
CA ILE A 217 -6.66 -16.74 22.28
C ILE A 217 -7.77 -17.12 21.30
N LYS A 218 -8.61 -18.12 21.62
CA LYS A 218 -9.75 -18.52 20.79
C LYS A 218 -10.71 -17.35 20.56
N HIS A 219 -11.03 -16.59 21.62
CA HIS A 219 -11.87 -15.40 21.50
C HIS A 219 -11.17 -14.32 20.64
N ALA A 220 -9.89 -14.07 20.86
CA ALA A 220 -9.12 -13.13 20.04
C ALA A 220 -9.13 -13.51 18.56
N LEU A 221 -8.91 -14.77 18.23
CA LEU A 221 -8.94 -15.29 16.85
C LEU A 221 -10.34 -15.20 16.23
N SER A 222 -11.40 -15.47 17.00
CA SER A 222 -12.77 -15.33 16.48
C SER A 222 -13.13 -13.88 16.09
N VAL A 223 -12.49 -12.89 16.69
CA VAL A 223 -12.66 -11.48 16.34
C VAL A 223 -11.74 -11.07 15.17
N SER A 224 -10.52 -11.61 15.13
CA SER A 224 -9.50 -11.14 14.17
C SER A 224 -9.53 -11.86 12.82
N ILE A 225 -9.75 -13.18 12.78
CA ILE A 225 -9.76 -13.97 11.53
C ILE A 225 -10.77 -13.43 10.50
N PRO A 226 -12.01 -13.04 10.87
CA PRO A 226 -12.95 -12.46 9.91
C PRO A 226 -12.47 -11.17 9.22
N THR A 227 -11.44 -10.49 9.75
CA THR A 227 -10.88 -9.29 9.13
C THR A 227 -9.82 -9.60 8.06
N ILE A 228 -9.29 -10.81 8.03
CA ILE A 228 -8.22 -11.24 7.12
C ILE A 228 -8.57 -11.03 5.64
N PRO A 229 -9.78 -11.41 5.14
CA PRO A 229 -10.12 -11.21 3.73
C PRO A 229 -10.03 -9.76 3.26
N HIS A 230 -10.37 -8.81 4.14
CA HIS A 230 -10.25 -7.38 3.82
C HIS A 230 -8.78 -6.95 3.62
N TYR A 231 -7.88 -7.36 4.51
CA TYR A 231 -6.45 -7.05 4.38
C TYR A 231 -5.80 -7.79 3.21
N TYR A 232 -6.32 -8.96 2.86
CA TYR A 232 -5.81 -9.79 1.76
C TYR A 232 -6.12 -9.21 0.38
N THR A 233 -7.15 -8.36 0.26
CA THR A 233 -7.54 -7.74 -1.01
C THR A 233 -6.40 -6.99 -1.71
N ASN A 234 -5.58 -6.27 -0.96
CA ASN A 234 -4.43 -5.55 -1.55
C ASN A 234 -3.42 -6.50 -2.19
N TYR A 235 -3.14 -7.64 -1.55
CA TYR A 235 -2.29 -8.67 -2.14
C TYR A 235 -2.91 -9.25 -3.41
N LEU A 236 -4.22 -9.55 -3.39
CA LEU A 236 -4.92 -10.10 -4.54
C LEU A 236 -4.87 -9.15 -5.75
N LEU A 237 -4.93 -7.84 -5.53
CA LEU A 237 -4.87 -6.84 -6.59
C LEU A 237 -3.46 -6.58 -7.12
N GLU A 238 -2.46 -6.49 -6.24
CA GLU A 238 -1.14 -5.97 -6.58
C GLU A 238 -0.03 -7.03 -6.57
N GLY A 239 -0.07 -7.97 -5.61
CA GLY A 239 0.99 -8.97 -5.43
C GLY A 239 0.78 -10.24 -6.22
N SER A 240 -0.47 -10.75 -6.28
CA SER A 240 -0.78 -12.05 -6.87
C SER A 240 -0.44 -12.14 -8.35
N GLY A 241 -0.50 -11.03 -9.07
CA GLY A 241 -0.20 -10.99 -10.50
C GLY A 241 1.24 -11.40 -10.81
N ARG A 242 2.22 -11.00 -9.96
CA ARG A 242 3.62 -11.42 -10.13
C ARG A 242 3.80 -12.92 -9.91
N VAL A 243 3.09 -13.49 -8.94
CA VAL A 243 3.08 -14.93 -8.72
C VAL A 243 2.51 -15.65 -9.94
N VAL A 244 1.40 -15.17 -10.50
CA VAL A 244 0.78 -15.77 -11.69
C VAL A 244 1.69 -15.63 -12.91
N MET A 245 2.34 -14.49 -13.12
CA MET A 245 3.29 -14.30 -14.21
C MET A 245 4.47 -15.27 -14.11
N ASP A 246 5.09 -15.38 -12.93
CA ASP A 246 6.22 -16.28 -12.67
C ASP A 246 5.82 -17.75 -12.92
N GLN A 247 4.68 -18.18 -12.40
CA GLN A 247 4.18 -19.57 -12.61
C GLN A 247 3.79 -19.88 -14.07
N ASN A 248 3.57 -18.86 -14.90
CA ASN A 248 3.33 -19.03 -16.34
C ASN A 248 4.58 -18.79 -17.19
N GLY A 249 5.77 -18.71 -16.59
CA GLY A 249 7.04 -18.60 -17.29
C GLY A 249 7.30 -17.24 -17.95
N VAL A 250 6.65 -16.18 -17.47
CA VAL A 250 7.01 -14.80 -17.85
C VAL A 250 8.40 -14.50 -17.33
N SER A 251 9.25 -13.90 -18.16
CA SER A 251 10.65 -13.63 -17.81
C SER A 251 10.79 -12.72 -16.59
N GLN A 252 11.82 -12.95 -15.75
CA GLN A 252 12.09 -12.08 -14.61
C GLN A 252 12.36 -10.63 -15.04
N GLY A 253 12.92 -10.40 -16.24
CA GLY A 253 13.07 -9.06 -16.79
C GLY A 253 11.75 -8.33 -16.98
N GLU A 254 10.74 -8.96 -17.59
CA GLU A 254 9.41 -8.38 -17.76
C GLU A 254 8.69 -8.16 -16.43
N ILE A 255 8.80 -9.11 -15.48
CA ILE A 255 8.28 -8.94 -14.11
C ILE A 255 8.97 -7.77 -13.41
N GLY A 256 10.27 -7.57 -13.68
CA GLY A 256 11.05 -6.43 -13.17
C GLY A 256 10.57 -5.09 -13.71
N GLN A 257 10.29 -5.01 -15.01
CA GLN A 257 9.70 -3.82 -15.63
C GLN A 257 8.34 -3.46 -15.02
N VAL A 258 7.49 -4.44 -14.74
CA VAL A 258 6.23 -4.21 -14.00
C VAL A 258 6.51 -3.77 -12.57
N SER A 259 7.47 -4.40 -11.89
CA SER A 259 7.81 -4.10 -10.50
C SER A 259 8.29 -2.67 -10.32
N ILE A 260 9.16 -2.16 -11.21
CA ILE A 260 9.61 -0.76 -11.17
C ILE A 260 8.47 0.22 -11.50
N SER A 261 7.60 -0.12 -12.45
CA SER A 261 6.43 0.68 -12.79
C SER A 261 5.47 0.80 -11.59
N GLN A 262 5.23 -0.30 -10.88
CA GLN A 262 4.45 -0.29 -9.64
C GLN A 262 5.15 0.51 -8.53
N GLN A 263 6.47 0.36 -8.37
CA GLN A 263 7.23 1.07 -7.33
C GLN A 263 7.12 2.59 -7.50
N ILE A 264 7.29 3.10 -8.72
CA ILE A 264 7.12 4.53 -9.03
C ILE A 264 5.65 4.93 -8.86
N GLY A 265 4.70 4.15 -9.35
CA GLY A 265 3.26 4.41 -9.22
C GLY A 265 2.75 4.39 -7.77
N ASN A 266 3.37 3.61 -6.90
CA ASN A 266 3.03 3.56 -5.47
C ASN A 266 3.35 4.87 -4.72
N ILE A 267 4.19 5.74 -5.28
CA ILE A 267 4.43 7.08 -4.76
C ILE A 267 3.21 7.96 -4.98
N PHE A 268 2.64 7.90 -6.19
CA PHE A 268 1.39 8.59 -6.50
C PHE A 268 0.24 8.09 -5.61
N SER A 269 0.11 6.76 -5.46
CA SER A 269 -0.85 6.12 -4.55
C SER A 269 -0.70 6.63 -3.10
N ALA A 270 0.53 6.80 -2.64
CA ALA A 270 0.83 7.35 -1.33
C ALA A 270 0.35 8.82 -1.20
N GLY A 271 0.64 9.67 -2.20
CA GLY A 271 0.14 11.05 -2.25
C GLY A 271 -1.39 11.12 -2.17
N MET A 272 -2.10 10.26 -2.92
CA MET A 272 -3.57 10.16 -2.83
C MET A 272 -4.05 9.79 -1.41
N THR A 273 -3.36 8.89 -0.72
CA THR A 273 -3.70 8.51 0.66
C THR A 273 -3.56 9.70 1.61
N GLY A 274 -2.48 10.48 1.48
CA GLY A 274 -2.27 11.71 2.25
C GLY A 274 -3.39 12.72 2.00
N PHE A 275 -3.77 12.94 0.75
CA PHE A 275 -4.84 13.86 0.37
C PHE A 275 -6.21 13.37 0.86
N ASN A 276 -6.49 12.07 0.77
CA ASN A 276 -7.70 11.48 1.34
C ASN A 276 -7.81 11.71 2.84
N ASN A 277 -6.71 11.53 3.59
CA ASN A 277 -6.70 11.78 5.03
C ASN A 277 -7.03 13.25 5.37
N ALA A 278 -6.62 14.19 4.52
CA ALA A 278 -6.95 15.60 4.69
C ALA A 278 -8.43 15.91 4.39
N ILE A 279 -9.04 15.23 3.41
CA ILE A 279 -10.44 15.44 2.99
C ILE A 279 -11.42 14.67 3.87
N SER A 280 -11.03 13.54 4.45
CA SER A 280 -11.89 12.64 5.22
C SER A 280 -12.77 13.34 6.26
N PRO A 281 -12.28 14.27 7.11
CA PRO A 281 -13.12 14.97 8.08
C PRO A 281 -14.26 15.77 7.43
N TYR A 282 -13.96 16.44 6.30
CA TYR A 282 -14.96 17.26 5.59
C TYR A 282 -16.07 16.40 4.96
N LEU A 283 -15.72 15.19 4.47
CA LEU A 283 -16.70 14.23 3.97
C LEU A 283 -17.57 13.69 5.09
N MET A 284 -16.99 13.34 6.24
CA MET A 284 -17.74 12.85 7.39
C MET A 284 -18.68 13.91 7.97
N ASP A 285 -18.25 15.17 8.05
CA ASP A 285 -19.13 16.28 8.46
C ASP A 285 -20.30 16.46 7.49
N ALA A 286 -20.02 16.42 6.17
CA ALA A 286 -21.06 16.55 5.14
C ALA A 286 -22.07 15.37 5.18
N LEU A 287 -21.60 14.13 5.49
CA LEU A 287 -22.47 12.97 5.71
C LEU A 287 -23.35 13.15 6.93
N ARG A 288 -22.78 13.64 8.04
CA ARG A 288 -23.53 13.96 9.27
C ARG A 288 -24.60 15.01 9.03
N GLU A 289 -24.29 16.04 8.24
CA GLU A 289 -25.22 17.10 7.85
C GLU A 289 -26.24 16.64 6.78
N LYS A 290 -26.11 15.41 6.24
CA LYS A 290 -26.89 14.88 5.10
C LYS A 290 -26.86 15.82 3.88
N ASN A 291 -25.75 16.51 3.67
CA ASN A 291 -25.57 17.47 2.59
C ASN A 291 -24.96 16.79 1.34
N SER A 292 -25.79 16.09 0.58
CA SER A 292 -25.39 15.38 -0.62
C SER A 292 -24.69 16.26 -1.68
N LYS A 293 -25.08 17.55 -1.77
CA LYS A 293 -24.41 18.48 -2.71
C LYS A 293 -22.95 18.71 -2.32
N ARG A 294 -22.69 18.91 -1.02
CA ARG A 294 -21.33 19.11 -0.50
C ARG A 294 -20.48 17.84 -0.64
N ILE A 295 -21.06 16.66 -0.35
CA ILE A 295 -20.40 15.38 -0.51
C ILE A 295 -19.99 15.18 -1.96
N ASN A 296 -20.93 15.34 -2.91
CA ASN A 296 -20.68 15.17 -4.34
C ASN A 296 -19.63 16.16 -4.86
N LEU A 297 -19.65 17.40 -4.37
CA LEU A 297 -18.68 18.42 -4.76
C LEU A 297 -17.27 18.06 -4.29
N ILE A 298 -17.10 17.64 -3.03
CA ILE A 298 -15.80 17.23 -2.48
C ILE A 298 -15.28 15.98 -3.24
N ALA A 299 -16.15 14.99 -3.44
CA ALA A 299 -15.81 13.76 -4.17
C ALA A 299 -15.41 14.05 -5.64
N THR A 300 -16.16 14.94 -6.31
CA THR A 300 -15.86 15.37 -7.69
C THR A 300 -14.52 16.08 -7.78
N LEU A 301 -14.25 17.05 -6.88
CA LEU A 301 -12.98 17.78 -6.89
C LEU A 301 -11.80 16.87 -6.61
N PHE A 302 -11.96 15.92 -5.69
CA PHE A 302 -10.93 14.91 -5.41
C PHE A 302 -10.70 14.01 -6.62
N ALA A 303 -11.76 13.49 -7.24
CA ALA A 303 -11.65 12.66 -8.43
C ALA A 303 -10.98 13.41 -9.58
N LEU A 304 -11.42 14.64 -9.90
CA LEU A 304 -10.83 15.44 -10.96
C LEU A 304 -9.34 15.73 -10.72
N GLY A 305 -8.96 16.05 -9.46
CA GLY A 305 -7.56 16.26 -9.09
C GLY A 305 -6.70 15.01 -9.32
N VAL A 306 -7.19 13.83 -8.92
CA VAL A 306 -6.49 12.55 -9.12
C VAL A 306 -6.43 12.18 -10.60
N PHE A 307 -7.51 12.35 -11.36
CA PHE A 307 -7.53 12.08 -12.79
C PHE A 307 -6.55 12.97 -13.56
N ALA A 308 -6.54 14.28 -13.25
CA ALA A 308 -5.60 15.22 -13.87
C ALA A 308 -4.14 14.85 -13.55
N ALA A 309 -3.85 14.54 -12.28
CA ALA A 309 -2.50 14.17 -11.86
C ALA A 309 -2.06 12.82 -12.46
N ALA A 310 -2.93 11.80 -12.48
CA ALA A 310 -2.65 10.50 -13.10
C ALA A 310 -2.39 10.66 -14.61
N PHE A 311 -3.20 11.44 -15.28
CA PHE A 311 -3.06 11.71 -16.71
C PHE A 311 -1.76 12.46 -17.02
N LEU A 312 -1.42 13.50 -16.24
CA LEU A 312 -0.14 14.22 -16.39
C LEU A 312 1.07 13.31 -16.16
N LEU A 313 1.05 12.48 -15.11
CA LEU A 313 2.12 11.50 -14.87
C LEU A 313 2.23 10.50 -16.01
N SER A 314 1.11 10.09 -16.59
CA SER A 314 1.07 9.19 -17.74
C SER A 314 1.61 9.83 -19.00
N LEU A 315 1.25 11.08 -19.30
CA LEU A 315 1.77 11.83 -20.44
C LEU A 315 3.29 12.03 -20.41
N TRP A 316 3.84 12.24 -19.22
CA TRP A 316 5.29 12.45 -19.01
C TRP A 316 6.01 11.19 -18.54
N SER A 317 5.37 10.02 -18.62
CA SER A 317 5.94 8.76 -18.11
C SER A 317 7.28 8.41 -18.77
N ARG A 318 7.42 8.62 -20.07
CA ARG A 318 8.66 8.39 -20.82
C ARG A 318 9.80 9.22 -20.25
N GLU A 319 9.63 10.53 -20.09
CA GLU A 319 10.64 11.43 -19.56
C GLU A 319 10.93 11.16 -18.08
N ILE A 320 9.90 10.85 -17.30
CA ILE A 320 10.05 10.46 -15.89
C ILE A 320 10.95 9.22 -15.79
N PHE A 321 10.71 8.20 -16.63
CA PHE A 321 11.52 6.98 -16.64
C PHE A 321 12.94 7.24 -17.12
N MET A 322 13.14 8.06 -18.15
CA MET A 322 14.48 8.46 -18.61
C MET A 322 15.29 9.21 -17.54
N ILE A 323 14.64 10.02 -16.70
CA ILE A 323 15.31 10.78 -15.63
C ILE A 323 15.57 9.89 -14.40
N LEU A 324 14.61 9.04 -14.05
CA LEU A 324 14.68 8.24 -12.81
C LEU A 324 15.44 6.93 -12.97
N LEU A 325 15.61 6.42 -14.18
CA LEU A 325 16.20 5.11 -14.42
C LEU A 325 17.38 5.26 -15.39
N SER A 326 18.52 4.68 -15.05
CA SER A 326 19.71 4.69 -15.89
C SER A 326 19.81 3.45 -16.80
N ASN A 327 19.02 2.41 -16.53
CA ASN A 327 18.97 1.19 -17.31
C ASN A 327 17.91 1.31 -18.43
N GLU A 328 18.32 1.10 -19.70
CA GLU A 328 17.45 1.25 -20.88
C GLU A 328 16.28 0.25 -20.88
N SER A 329 16.50 -0.99 -20.43
CA SER A 329 15.46 -2.00 -20.34
C SER A 329 14.37 -1.57 -19.33
N LEU A 330 14.76 -0.98 -18.22
CA LEU A 330 13.82 -0.43 -17.24
C LEU A 330 13.13 0.86 -17.73
N GLN A 331 13.84 1.69 -18.52
CA GLN A 331 13.22 2.88 -19.14
C GLN A 331 12.09 2.50 -20.09
N SER A 332 12.23 1.42 -20.84
CA SER A 332 11.21 0.92 -21.77
C SER A 332 9.91 0.49 -21.10
N ALA A 333 9.87 0.37 -19.77
CA ALA A 333 8.69 0.00 -19.00
C ALA A 333 7.65 1.14 -18.80
N TYR A 334 7.89 2.35 -19.32
CA TYR A 334 6.94 3.48 -19.18
C TYR A 334 5.51 3.17 -19.65
N PRO A 335 5.25 2.31 -20.66
CA PRO A 335 3.88 1.97 -21.04
C PRO A 335 3.13 1.18 -19.96
N PHE A 336 3.84 0.34 -19.19
CA PHE A 336 3.28 -0.39 -18.06
C PHE A 336 2.86 0.56 -16.93
N PHE A 337 3.68 1.59 -16.70
CA PHE A 337 3.38 2.65 -15.74
C PHE A 337 2.11 3.43 -16.10
N ILE A 338 1.88 3.75 -17.39
CA ILE A 338 0.67 4.45 -17.84
C ILE A 338 -0.58 3.68 -17.37
N LEU A 339 -0.67 2.39 -17.68
CA LEU A 339 -1.85 1.59 -17.34
C LEU A 339 -2.01 1.42 -15.83
N TYR A 340 -0.89 1.23 -15.12
CA TYR A 340 -0.89 1.10 -13.66
C TYR A 340 -1.37 2.39 -12.97
N VAL A 341 -0.83 3.55 -13.34
CA VAL A 341 -1.21 4.83 -12.72
C VAL A 341 -2.64 5.23 -13.07
N MET A 342 -3.06 5.02 -14.32
CA MET A 342 -4.44 5.29 -14.72
C MET A 342 -5.44 4.34 -14.03
N ALA A 343 -5.03 3.11 -13.70
CA ALA A 343 -5.84 2.23 -12.86
C ALA A 343 -6.15 2.88 -11.50
N LEU A 344 -5.19 3.59 -10.88
CA LEU A 344 -5.35 4.20 -9.57
C LEU A 344 -6.43 5.31 -9.50
N CYS A 345 -6.94 5.78 -10.64
CA CYS A 345 -8.08 6.70 -10.71
C CYS A 345 -9.36 6.16 -10.03
N TYR A 346 -9.45 4.86 -9.76
CA TYR A 346 -10.55 4.27 -9.00
C TYR A 346 -10.62 4.76 -7.55
N ARG A 347 -9.48 5.09 -6.94
CA ARG A 347 -9.37 5.33 -5.49
C ARG A 347 -10.27 6.43 -4.95
N PRO A 348 -10.33 7.65 -5.52
CA PRO A 348 -11.21 8.68 -4.98
C PRO A 348 -12.68 8.29 -5.00
N LEU A 349 -13.10 7.53 -6.02
CA LEU A 349 -14.47 7.05 -6.15
C LEU A 349 -14.77 5.95 -5.12
N TYR A 350 -13.89 4.96 -4.99
CA TYR A 350 -14.00 3.95 -3.94
C TYR A 350 -14.02 4.56 -2.53
N LEU A 351 -13.12 5.50 -2.25
CA LEU A 351 -13.05 6.15 -0.95
C LEU A 351 -14.33 6.92 -0.63
N ASN A 352 -14.88 7.67 -1.59
CA ASN A 352 -16.15 8.36 -1.39
C ASN A 352 -17.27 7.40 -1.00
N VAL A 353 -17.46 6.32 -1.73
CA VAL A 353 -18.51 5.36 -1.43
C VAL A 353 -18.26 4.58 -0.15
N SER A 354 -16.98 4.30 0.19
CA SER A 354 -16.62 3.60 1.41
C SER A 354 -17.01 4.38 2.67
N TYR A 355 -16.95 5.72 2.65
CA TYR A 355 -17.42 6.55 3.75
C TYR A 355 -18.91 6.37 4.02
N TYR A 356 -19.76 6.21 3.00
CA TYR A 356 -21.17 5.85 3.19
C TYR A 356 -21.33 4.50 3.86
N TYR A 357 -20.58 3.48 3.41
CA TYR A 357 -20.66 2.14 4.00
C TYR A 357 -20.20 2.11 5.44
N PHE A 358 -19.19 2.88 5.81
CA PHE A 358 -18.75 3.01 7.21
C PHE A 358 -19.76 3.80 8.05
N PHE A 359 -20.25 4.90 7.52
CA PHE A 359 -21.17 5.77 8.27
C PHE A 359 -22.51 5.10 8.58
N TYR A 360 -23.04 4.33 7.62
CA TYR A 360 -24.30 3.58 7.77
C TYR A 360 -24.12 2.12 8.17
N GLU A 361 -22.90 1.71 8.56
CA GLU A 361 -22.56 0.36 9.08
C GLU A 361 -22.82 -0.79 8.09
N HIS A 362 -22.81 -0.53 6.78
CA HIS A 362 -22.96 -1.55 5.74
C HIS A 362 -21.64 -2.26 5.39
N THR A 363 -20.82 -2.56 6.40
CA THR A 363 -19.45 -3.07 6.26
C THR A 363 -19.36 -4.41 5.54
N LYS A 364 -20.39 -5.27 5.62
CA LYS A 364 -20.46 -6.55 4.90
C LYS A 364 -20.47 -6.34 3.37
N GLN A 365 -21.22 -5.34 2.88
CA GLN A 365 -21.25 -5.02 1.45
C GLN A 365 -19.90 -4.44 0.98
N LEU A 366 -19.26 -3.61 1.79
CA LEU A 366 -17.94 -3.09 1.52
C LEU A 366 -16.90 -4.21 1.44
N LEU A 367 -16.92 -5.16 2.39
CA LEU A 367 -16.07 -6.35 2.36
C LEU A 367 -16.27 -7.17 1.08
N PHE A 368 -17.54 -7.40 0.70
CA PHE A 368 -17.87 -8.15 -0.51
C PHE A 368 -17.30 -7.46 -1.77
N ILE A 369 -17.49 -6.15 -1.92
CA ILE A 369 -16.97 -5.37 -3.04
C ILE A 369 -15.44 -5.46 -3.11
N THR A 370 -14.75 -5.25 -1.98
CA THR A 370 -13.30 -5.26 -1.94
C THR A 370 -12.72 -6.64 -2.24
N PHE A 371 -13.25 -7.68 -1.61
CA PHE A 371 -12.79 -9.05 -1.81
C PHE A 371 -13.07 -9.56 -3.23
N LEU A 372 -14.27 -9.27 -3.77
CA LEU A 372 -14.64 -9.67 -5.12
C LEU A 372 -13.74 -8.97 -6.18
N SER A 373 -13.32 -7.73 -5.95
CA SER A 373 -12.37 -7.06 -6.86
C SER A 373 -11.02 -7.81 -6.92
N GLY A 374 -10.56 -8.32 -5.78
CA GLY A 374 -9.35 -9.15 -5.74
C GLY A 374 -9.53 -10.50 -6.44
N CYS A 375 -10.70 -11.15 -6.26
CA CYS A 375 -11.01 -12.39 -6.96
C CYS A 375 -11.08 -12.20 -8.48
N ILE A 376 -11.69 -11.10 -8.95
CA ILE A 376 -11.71 -10.73 -10.37
C ILE A 376 -10.28 -10.54 -10.89
N ALA A 377 -9.42 -9.87 -10.13
CA ALA A 377 -8.02 -9.67 -10.52
C ALA A 377 -7.31 -11.01 -10.76
N ILE A 378 -7.34 -11.92 -9.78
CA ILE A 378 -6.72 -13.24 -9.93
C ILE A 378 -7.30 -14.00 -11.12
N LEU A 379 -8.61 -14.01 -11.27
CA LEU A 379 -9.27 -14.70 -12.38
C LEU A 379 -8.73 -14.18 -13.73
N LEU A 380 -8.65 -12.85 -13.89
CA LEU A 380 -8.13 -12.24 -15.11
C LEU A 380 -6.65 -12.54 -15.31
N TYR A 381 -5.84 -12.52 -14.25
CA TYR A 381 -4.41 -12.88 -14.33
C TYR A 381 -4.24 -14.32 -14.80
N VAL A 382 -4.90 -15.27 -14.14
CA VAL A 382 -4.76 -16.70 -14.46
C VAL A 382 -5.25 -17.01 -15.88
N VAL A 383 -6.38 -16.44 -16.29
CA VAL A 383 -6.97 -16.71 -17.61
C VAL A 383 -6.17 -16.07 -18.73
N PHE A 384 -5.68 -14.83 -18.55
CA PHE A 384 -5.08 -14.08 -19.66
C PHE A 384 -3.55 -14.15 -19.72
N THR A 385 -2.83 -14.51 -18.66
CA THR A 385 -1.35 -14.56 -18.68
C THR A 385 -0.80 -15.52 -19.74
N PRO A 386 -1.39 -16.71 -20.00
CA PRO A 386 -0.88 -17.59 -21.07
C PRO A 386 -0.95 -16.98 -22.47
N PHE A 387 -1.83 -15.99 -22.69
CA PHE A 387 -2.06 -15.34 -24.01
C PHE A 387 -1.40 -13.97 -24.13
N LEU A 388 -1.37 -13.20 -23.05
CA LEU A 388 -0.95 -11.79 -23.03
C LEU A 388 0.34 -11.54 -22.26
N GLY A 389 0.93 -12.59 -21.63
CA GLY A 389 2.13 -12.44 -20.82
C GLY A 389 1.97 -11.36 -19.75
N VAL A 390 2.93 -10.46 -19.68
CA VAL A 390 2.97 -9.34 -18.72
C VAL A 390 1.75 -8.39 -18.81
N TRP A 391 1.17 -8.22 -20.00
CA TRP A 391 0.01 -7.35 -20.21
C TRP A 391 -1.25 -7.88 -19.51
N ALA A 392 -1.35 -9.19 -19.29
CA ALA A 392 -2.47 -9.78 -18.55
C ALA A 392 -2.60 -9.23 -17.13
N PHE A 393 -1.46 -9.06 -16.45
CA PHE A 393 -1.44 -8.42 -15.14
C PHE A 393 -1.93 -6.98 -15.19
N LEU A 394 -1.40 -6.17 -16.11
CA LEU A 394 -1.71 -4.74 -16.18
C LEU A 394 -3.18 -4.49 -16.55
N VAL A 395 -3.68 -5.19 -17.57
CA VAL A 395 -5.09 -5.10 -18.02
C VAL A 395 -6.02 -5.66 -16.94
N GLY A 396 -5.68 -6.82 -16.36
CA GLY A 396 -6.47 -7.43 -15.28
C GLY A 396 -6.53 -6.54 -14.04
N HIS A 397 -5.41 -5.92 -13.64
CA HIS A 397 -5.36 -4.92 -12.57
C HIS A 397 -6.26 -3.72 -12.87
N TYR A 398 -6.14 -3.16 -14.07
CA TYR A 398 -6.94 -2.02 -14.51
C TYR A 398 -8.44 -2.32 -14.46
N LEU A 399 -8.88 -3.44 -15.03
CA LEU A 399 -10.29 -3.85 -15.02
C LEU A 399 -10.81 -4.13 -13.62
N SER A 400 -10.00 -4.77 -12.78
CA SER A 400 -10.37 -5.02 -11.38
C SER A 400 -10.49 -3.74 -10.57
N CYS A 401 -9.62 -2.76 -10.82
CA CYS A 401 -9.70 -1.44 -10.23
C CYS A 401 -10.93 -0.65 -10.71
N LEU A 402 -11.34 -0.80 -11.97
CA LEU A 402 -12.62 -0.26 -12.45
C LEU A 402 -13.80 -0.85 -11.65
N TYR A 403 -13.86 -2.17 -11.53
CA TYR A 403 -14.90 -2.79 -10.69
C TYR A 403 -14.85 -2.25 -9.25
N PHE A 404 -13.66 -2.18 -8.65
CA PHE A 404 -13.46 -1.73 -7.27
C PHE A 404 -13.95 -0.30 -7.03
N GLY A 405 -13.67 0.61 -7.95
CA GLY A 405 -14.04 2.03 -7.82
C GLY A 405 -15.51 2.32 -8.06
N TYR A 406 -16.12 1.59 -8.99
CA TYR A 406 -17.45 1.96 -9.50
C TYR A 406 -18.59 1.08 -8.97
N SER A 407 -18.35 -0.19 -8.65
CA SER A 407 -19.41 -1.12 -8.26
C SER A 407 -20.17 -0.69 -7.00
N GLY A 408 -19.48 -0.10 -6.03
CA GLY A 408 -20.08 0.31 -4.76
C GLY A 408 -21.26 1.29 -4.90
N TYR A 409 -21.30 2.08 -5.95
CA TYR A 409 -22.39 3.01 -6.22
C TYR A 409 -23.70 2.33 -6.64
N TYR A 410 -23.64 1.08 -7.06
CA TYR A 410 -24.81 0.31 -7.53
C TYR A 410 -25.44 -0.56 -6.44
N TYR A 411 -24.75 -0.80 -5.31
CA TYR A 411 -25.28 -1.58 -4.20
C TYR A 411 -26.23 -0.77 -3.30
N SER A 412 -27.06 -1.50 -2.57
CA SER A 412 -28.11 -0.93 -1.72
C SER A 412 -27.57 -0.04 -0.59
N GLY A 413 -26.37 -0.32 -0.08
CA GLY A 413 -25.75 0.47 0.99
C GLY A 413 -25.49 1.93 0.62
N TYR A 414 -25.26 2.24 -0.66
CA TYR A 414 -25.18 3.59 -1.16
C TYR A 414 -26.54 4.10 -1.64
N ARG A 415 -27.25 3.30 -2.46
CA ARG A 415 -28.51 3.72 -3.12
C ARG A 415 -29.63 4.10 -2.18
N LYS A 416 -29.70 3.48 -1.00
CA LYS A 416 -30.75 3.76 0.01
C LYS A 416 -30.55 5.12 0.70
N HIS A 417 -29.33 5.57 0.83
CA HIS A 417 -28.97 6.74 1.63
C HIS A 417 -28.68 7.99 0.78
N GLU A 418 -28.44 7.81 -0.53
CA GLU A 418 -28.07 8.91 -1.41
C GLU A 418 -29.12 9.11 -2.51
N THR A 419 -29.82 10.25 -2.44
CA THR A 419 -30.82 10.66 -3.42
C THR A 419 -30.21 11.45 -4.58
N ASN A 420 -29.23 12.30 -4.30
CA ASN A 420 -28.50 13.07 -5.30
C ASN A 420 -27.19 12.33 -5.69
N ARG A 421 -27.30 11.29 -6.50
CA ARG A 421 -26.21 10.39 -6.83
C ARG A 421 -25.15 11.06 -7.68
N LEU A 422 -23.87 10.78 -7.36
CA LEU A 422 -22.75 11.17 -8.19
C LEU A 422 -22.87 10.47 -9.57
N PRO A 423 -22.76 11.20 -10.69
CA PRO A 423 -22.87 10.60 -12.02
C PRO A 423 -21.57 9.87 -12.42
N VAL A 424 -21.32 8.73 -11.75
CA VAL A 424 -20.06 7.97 -11.85
C VAL A 424 -19.75 7.45 -13.24
N ILE A 425 -20.77 7.31 -14.10
CA ILE A 425 -20.58 6.86 -15.48
C ILE A 425 -19.66 7.80 -16.28
N TRP A 426 -19.74 9.11 -16.04
CA TRP A 426 -18.86 10.08 -16.70
C TRP A 426 -17.41 9.94 -16.27
N PHE A 427 -17.16 9.63 -15.01
CA PHE A 427 -15.80 9.32 -14.51
C PHE A 427 -15.26 8.03 -15.13
N PHE A 428 -16.12 7.01 -15.26
CA PHE A 428 -15.76 5.75 -15.92
C PHE A 428 -15.36 5.99 -17.39
N VAL A 429 -16.19 6.68 -18.16
CA VAL A 429 -15.90 7.00 -19.55
C VAL A 429 -14.66 7.88 -19.66
N ALA A 430 -14.54 8.90 -18.81
CA ALA A 430 -13.36 9.78 -18.78
C ALA A 430 -12.07 8.99 -18.47
N GLN A 431 -12.10 8.05 -17.54
CA GLN A 431 -10.93 7.21 -17.23
C GLN A 431 -10.48 6.40 -18.46
N LEU A 432 -11.42 5.77 -19.18
CA LEU A 432 -11.10 5.03 -20.40
C LEU A 432 -10.52 5.92 -21.48
N ILE A 433 -11.16 7.07 -21.74
CA ILE A 433 -10.70 8.03 -22.77
C ILE A 433 -9.31 8.58 -22.41
N LEU A 434 -9.11 9.02 -21.17
CA LEU A 434 -7.82 9.57 -20.73
C LEU A 434 -6.70 8.51 -20.79
N THR A 435 -7.00 7.25 -20.47
CA THR A 435 -6.03 6.16 -20.61
C THR A 435 -5.62 5.95 -22.05
N GLY A 436 -6.58 5.90 -22.98
CA GLY A 436 -6.29 5.79 -24.41
C GLY A 436 -5.50 7.00 -24.94
N LEU A 437 -5.91 8.22 -24.56
CA LEU A 437 -5.21 9.45 -24.93
C LEU A 437 -3.78 9.48 -24.39
N ALA A 438 -3.53 8.98 -23.16
CA ALA A 438 -2.19 8.93 -22.60
C ALA A 438 -1.24 8.09 -23.46
N TYR A 439 -1.69 6.92 -23.94
CA TYR A 439 -0.89 6.08 -24.84
C TYR A 439 -0.61 6.72 -26.19
N VAL A 440 -1.59 7.45 -26.77
CA VAL A 440 -1.42 8.12 -28.06
C VAL A 440 -0.52 9.35 -27.94
N LEU A 441 -0.63 10.11 -26.85
CA LEU A 441 0.03 11.41 -26.71
C LEU A 441 1.42 11.33 -26.07
N VAL A 442 1.79 10.23 -25.40
CA VAL A 442 3.06 10.11 -24.66
C VAL A 442 4.30 10.39 -25.53
N GLU A 443 4.24 10.06 -26.83
CA GLU A 443 5.34 10.27 -27.76
C GLU A 443 5.33 11.68 -28.42
N LEU A 444 4.22 12.43 -28.31
CA LEU A 444 4.00 13.69 -29.00
C LEU A 444 4.35 14.89 -28.12
N LEU A 445 5.65 15.24 -28.05
CA LEU A 445 6.19 16.26 -27.12
C LEU A 445 5.42 17.59 -27.11
N TRP A 446 5.16 18.17 -28.26
CA TRP A 446 4.50 19.47 -28.36
C TRP A 446 3.03 19.40 -27.92
N ILE A 447 2.32 18.33 -28.27
CA ILE A 447 0.91 18.17 -27.93
C ILE A 447 0.77 17.96 -26.43
N LYS A 448 1.59 17.09 -25.80
CA LYS A 448 1.54 16.89 -24.36
C LYS A 448 1.91 18.15 -23.57
N ALA A 449 2.82 19.00 -24.08
CA ALA A 449 3.13 20.28 -23.45
C ALA A 449 1.92 21.24 -23.47
N ILE A 450 1.23 21.35 -24.60
CA ILE A 450 0.00 22.15 -24.72
C ILE A 450 -1.11 21.62 -23.81
N VAL A 451 -1.33 20.31 -23.81
CA VAL A 451 -2.32 19.66 -22.94
C VAL A 451 -1.99 19.89 -21.47
N THR A 452 -0.71 19.79 -21.09
CA THR A 452 -0.26 20.07 -19.72
C THR A 452 -0.57 21.50 -19.32
N LEU A 453 -0.26 22.50 -20.17
CA LEU A 453 -0.57 23.91 -19.89
C LEU A 453 -2.08 24.13 -19.74
N ALA A 454 -2.88 23.56 -20.64
CA ALA A 454 -4.35 23.64 -20.57
C ALA A 454 -4.91 23.05 -19.28
N LEU A 455 -4.40 21.90 -18.84
CA LEU A 455 -4.77 21.27 -17.58
C LEU A 455 -4.40 22.13 -16.35
N PHE A 456 -3.19 22.70 -16.31
CA PHE A 456 -2.81 23.61 -15.23
C PHE A 456 -3.73 24.82 -15.14
N ILE A 457 -4.07 25.42 -16.28
CA ILE A 457 -5.02 26.54 -16.35
C ILE A 457 -6.40 26.11 -15.83
N ALA A 458 -6.91 24.96 -16.28
CA ALA A 458 -8.21 24.43 -15.84
C ALA A 458 -8.24 24.16 -14.33
N VAL A 459 -7.21 23.48 -13.80
CA VAL A 459 -7.06 23.21 -12.35
C VAL A 459 -6.99 24.51 -11.55
N PHE A 460 -6.25 25.51 -12.02
CA PHE A 460 -6.16 26.83 -11.37
C PHE A 460 -7.54 27.50 -11.26
N PHE A 461 -8.32 27.51 -12.34
CA PHE A 461 -9.67 28.11 -12.32
C PHE A 461 -10.63 27.33 -11.41
N VAL A 462 -10.58 26.00 -11.44
CA VAL A 462 -11.38 25.16 -10.54
C VAL A 462 -11.00 25.44 -9.08
N PHE A 463 -9.70 25.48 -8.75
CA PHE A 463 -9.24 25.81 -7.41
C PHE A 463 -9.67 27.21 -6.95
N LYS A 464 -9.52 28.23 -7.82
CA LYS A 464 -9.96 29.61 -7.54
C LYS A 464 -11.46 29.69 -7.24
N LYS A 465 -12.28 28.95 -8.04
CA LYS A 465 -13.74 28.91 -7.88
C LYS A 465 -14.18 28.24 -6.58
N TYR A 466 -13.50 27.16 -6.16
CA TYR A 466 -13.96 26.31 -5.06
C TYR A 466 -13.10 26.40 -3.78
N ARG A 467 -12.12 27.33 -3.74
CA ARG A 467 -11.24 27.52 -2.56
C ARG A 467 -11.97 27.72 -1.24
N TYR A 468 -13.21 28.29 -1.28
CA TYR A 468 -14.02 28.54 -0.09
C TYR A 468 -14.46 27.27 0.65
N ILE A 469 -14.41 26.11 0.02
CA ILE A 469 -14.76 24.82 0.65
C ILE A 469 -13.70 24.39 1.66
N PHE A 470 -12.46 24.80 1.44
CA PHE A 470 -11.28 24.39 2.22
C PHE A 470 -10.78 25.49 3.19
N VAL A 471 -11.33 26.69 3.13
CA VAL A 471 -10.87 27.87 3.89
C VAL A 471 -11.77 28.21 5.07
N LYS A 472 -12.78 27.38 5.40
CA LYS A 472 -13.57 27.59 6.62
C LYS A 472 -12.98 26.79 7.80
#